data_9ea4af2a932e48d03700072bf8dbf5a3
#
_entry.id   9ea4af2a932e48d03700072bf8dbf5a3
#
_cell.length_a   1.000
_cell.length_b   1.000
_cell.length_c   1.000
_cell.angle_alpha   90.00
_cell.angle_beta   90.00
_cell.angle_gamma   90.00
#
_symmetry.space_group_name_H-M   'P 1'
#
loop_
_entity.id
_entity.type
_entity.pdbx_description
1 polymer ?
#
loop_
_entity_poly.entity_id
_entity_poly.type
_entity_poly.pdbx_seq_one_letter_code
_entity_poly.pdbx_strand_id
1 'polypeptide(L)'
;MTGGAVTYLMSKDFSVSSGQMVGAGALISAYGESEAQKAAAINQQTSYLLQARDTLAVSQVRAEFSEQYATIQAGRTVKKAELEAQNYQIAGNTLLKNMRATNASMRARAAASGVALGSGSIQNVIGQNVEAVMRDVNIADLNALTARVLGFEDASAMLQSTDIQNTLSLYSARSQAGQFQYAGSTARKAGGMLAGATLARGGVEAYKIISSEGK
;
A
#
# COMPACT_ATOMS: atom_id res chain seq x y z
N MET A 1 22.93 7.19 -40.12
CA MET A 1 23.28 7.02 -41.55
C MET A 1 22.23 7.68 -42.41
N THR A 2 22.22 9.02 -42.55
CA THR A 2 21.24 9.76 -43.36
C THR A 2 21.90 10.91 -44.13
N GLY A 3 23.21 10.85 -44.36
CA GLY A 3 23.97 11.87 -45.11
C GLY A 3 24.06 11.64 -46.62
N GLY A 4 23.54 10.53 -47.16
CA GLY A 4 23.78 10.14 -48.54
C GLY A 4 22.81 10.67 -49.59
N ALA A 5 21.60 11.12 -49.18
CA ALA A 5 20.57 11.49 -50.15
C ALA A 5 20.65 12.96 -50.65
N VAL A 6 21.29 13.84 -49.88
CA VAL A 6 21.36 15.27 -50.23
C VAL A 6 22.47 15.55 -51.22
N THR A 7 23.54 14.74 -51.22
CA THR A 7 24.71 14.94 -52.09
C THR A 7 24.46 14.49 -53.54
N TYR A 8 23.49 13.60 -53.80
CA TYR A 8 23.23 13.09 -55.16
C TYR A 8 22.40 14.01 -56.05
N LEU A 9 21.72 15.01 -55.42
CA LEU A 9 20.88 15.99 -56.15
C LEU A 9 21.64 17.24 -56.64
N MET A 10 22.93 17.39 -56.25
CA MET A 10 23.71 18.57 -56.64
C MET A 10 24.61 18.39 -57.87
N SER A 11 24.57 17.27 -58.60
CA SER A 11 25.49 17.01 -59.70
C SER A 11 24.86 17.03 -61.07
N LYS A 12 23.64 17.54 -61.29
CA LYS A 12 23.09 17.86 -62.55
C LYS A 12 22.79 19.35 -62.59
N ASP A 13 23.22 20.04 -63.66
CA ASP A 13 22.96 21.43 -63.96
C ASP A 13 21.47 21.81 -63.83
N PHE A 14 21.04 21.95 -62.64
CA PHE A 14 19.71 22.43 -62.23
C PHE A 14 19.89 23.91 -61.88
N SER A 15 19.55 24.84 -62.72
CA SER A 15 19.34 26.22 -62.33
C SER A 15 18.10 26.27 -61.44
N VAL A 16 18.31 26.03 -60.16
CA VAL A 16 17.26 26.11 -59.14
C VAL A 16 16.90 27.57 -58.98
N SER A 17 15.66 27.96 -59.32
CA SER A 17 15.18 29.33 -59.10
C SER A 17 15.20 29.69 -57.64
N SER A 18 15.35 30.97 -57.30
CA SER A 18 15.36 31.46 -55.92
C SER A 18 14.13 30.98 -55.14
N GLY A 19 12.95 30.90 -55.73
CA GLY A 19 11.73 30.39 -55.12
C GLY A 19 11.72 28.90 -54.88
N GLN A 20 12.40 28.10 -55.71
CA GLN A 20 12.56 26.68 -55.45
C GLN A 20 13.46 26.43 -54.23
N MET A 21 14.51 27.25 -54.03
CA MET A 21 15.35 27.17 -52.84
C MET A 21 14.60 27.60 -51.56
N VAL A 22 13.81 28.66 -51.62
CA VAL A 22 13.01 29.15 -50.47
C VAL A 22 11.88 28.15 -50.15
N GLY A 23 11.22 27.60 -51.15
CA GLY A 23 10.21 26.56 -50.98
C GLY A 23 10.77 25.28 -50.35
N ALA A 24 11.98 24.84 -50.78
CA ALA A 24 12.68 23.70 -50.17
C ALA A 24 13.07 24.01 -48.72
N GLY A 25 13.50 25.25 -48.40
CA GLY A 25 13.78 25.69 -47.05
C GLY A 25 12.56 25.63 -46.10
N ALA A 26 11.37 26.06 -46.60
CA ALA A 26 10.13 25.98 -45.86
C ALA A 26 9.69 24.54 -45.56
N LEU A 27 9.88 23.62 -46.49
CA LEU A 27 9.63 22.19 -46.27
C LEU A 27 10.59 21.57 -45.26
N ILE A 28 11.88 21.89 -45.31
CA ILE A 28 12.89 21.39 -44.38
C ILE A 28 12.62 21.88 -42.95
N SER A 29 12.25 23.16 -42.79
CA SER A 29 11.89 23.70 -41.46
C SER A 29 10.62 23.04 -40.93
N ALA A 30 9.56 22.88 -41.71
CA ALA A 30 8.33 22.21 -41.31
C ALA A 30 8.57 20.74 -40.96
N TYR A 31 9.45 20.06 -41.64
CA TYR A 31 9.85 18.69 -41.31
C TYR A 31 10.60 18.66 -39.96
N GLY A 32 11.57 19.54 -39.76
CA GLY A 32 12.31 19.65 -38.49
C GLY A 32 11.38 19.95 -37.30
N GLU A 33 10.44 20.88 -37.44
CA GLU A 33 9.43 21.18 -36.44
C GLU A 33 8.50 20.02 -36.14
N SER A 34 8.08 19.27 -37.18
CA SER A 34 7.22 18.11 -37.01
C SER A 34 7.91 16.97 -36.27
N GLU A 35 9.20 16.73 -36.54
CA GLU A 35 9.99 15.74 -35.78
C GLU A 35 10.22 16.18 -34.33
N ALA A 36 10.47 17.46 -34.08
CA ALA A 36 10.58 18.00 -32.72
C ALA A 36 9.26 17.83 -31.92
N GLN A 37 8.11 18.09 -32.59
CA GLN A 37 6.78 17.89 -31.94
C GLN A 37 6.51 16.42 -31.64
N LYS A 38 6.87 15.49 -32.52
CA LYS A 38 6.77 14.04 -32.27
C LYS A 38 7.68 13.63 -31.12
N ALA A 39 8.92 14.09 -31.11
CA ALA A 39 9.87 13.80 -30.05
C ALA A 39 9.38 14.32 -28.68
N ALA A 40 8.85 15.54 -28.63
CA ALA A 40 8.25 16.13 -27.43
C ALA A 40 7.05 15.30 -26.94
N ALA A 41 6.17 14.85 -27.83
CA ALA A 41 5.02 14.03 -27.50
C ALA A 41 5.43 12.63 -26.97
N ILE A 42 6.48 12.03 -27.54
CA ILE A 42 7.04 10.75 -27.04
C ILE A 42 7.65 10.94 -25.66
N ASN A 43 8.41 12.01 -25.43
CA ASN A 43 8.98 12.32 -24.12
C ASN A 43 7.88 12.53 -23.07
N GLN A 44 6.82 13.24 -23.42
CA GLN A 44 5.67 13.45 -22.53
C GLN A 44 4.95 12.13 -22.23
N GLN A 45 4.74 11.27 -23.23
CA GLN A 45 4.19 9.93 -23.03
C GLN A 45 5.05 9.12 -22.07
N THR A 46 6.37 9.11 -22.27
CA THR A 46 7.32 8.39 -21.44
C THR A 46 7.27 8.89 -19.98
N SER A 47 7.20 10.20 -19.78
CA SER A 47 7.03 10.80 -18.45
C SER A 47 5.76 10.30 -17.74
N TYR A 48 4.62 10.28 -18.44
CA TYR A 48 3.38 9.74 -17.86
C TYR A 48 3.46 8.24 -17.56
N LEU A 49 4.12 7.44 -18.41
CA LEU A 49 4.30 6.02 -18.15
C LEU A 49 5.20 5.76 -16.95
N LEU A 50 6.25 6.55 -16.75
CA LEU A 50 7.10 6.49 -15.55
C LEU A 50 6.29 6.87 -14.32
N GLN A 51 5.52 7.96 -14.35
CA GLN A 51 4.64 8.34 -13.22
C GLN A 51 3.63 7.25 -12.88
N ALA A 52 3.03 6.59 -13.88
CA ALA A 52 2.13 5.48 -13.66
C ALA A 52 2.82 4.31 -12.96
N ARG A 53 4.03 3.95 -13.40
CA ARG A 53 4.83 2.88 -12.81
C ARG A 53 5.25 3.22 -11.38
N ASP A 54 5.74 4.43 -11.16
CA ASP A 54 6.20 4.88 -9.84
C ASP A 54 5.04 4.91 -8.83
N THR A 55 3.86 5.38 -9.25
CA THR A 55 2.65 5.37 -8.41
C THR A 55 2.29 3.96 -7.97
N LEU A 56 2.35 2.98 -8.87
CA LEU A 56 2.09 1.57 -8.53
C LEU A 56 3.17 1.00 -7.61
N ALA A 57 4.44 1.22 -7.93
CA ALA A 57 5.57 0.72 -7.13
C ALA A 57 5.55 1.27 -5.69
N VAL A 58 5.36 2.58 -5.53
CA VAL A 58 5.25 3.23 -4.21
C VAL A 58 4.06 2.69 -3.42
N SER A 59 2.91 2.47 -4.08
CA SER A 59 1.72 1.93 -3.41
C SER A 59 1.91 0.49 -2.97
N GLN A 60 2.59 -0.35 -3.75
CA GLN A 60 2.93 -1.73 -3.38
C GLN A 60 3.87 -1.77 -2.17
N VAL A 61 4.96 -1.00 -2.22
CA VAL A 61 5.92 -0.90 -1.10
C VAL A 61 5.22 -0.41 0.16
N ARG A 62 4.34 0.60 0.05
CA ARG A 62 3.57 1.10 1.20
C ARG A 62 2.64 0.03 1.76
N ALA A 63 1.97 -0.76 0.92
CA ALA A 63 1.10 -1.85 1.34
C ALA A 63 1.90 -2.92 2.10
N GLU A 64 3.06 -3.34 1.57
CA GLU A 64 3.95 -4.32 2.23
C GLU A 64 4.42 -3.83 3.60
N PHE A 65 4.87 -2.57 3.70
CA PHE A 65 5.28 -2.00 4.99
C PHE A 65 4.13 -1.91 6.00
N SER A 66 2.93 -1.53 5.54
CA SER A 66 1.76 -1.44 6.43
C SER A 66 1.34 -2.81 6.92
N GLU A 67 1.43 -3.86 6.10
CA GLU A 67 1.15 -5.24 6.47
C GLU A 67 2.15 -5.77 7.50
N GLN A 68 3.45 -5.53 7.26
CA GLN A 68 4.50 -5.90 8.22
C GLN A 68 4.29 -5.20 9.57
N TYR A 69 3.99 -3.90 9.54
CA TYR A 69 3.72 -3.14 10.75
C TYR A 69 2.48 -3.66 11.50
N ALA A 70 1.39 -3.92 10.78
CA ALA A 70 0.18 -4.48 11.35
C ALA A 70 0.43 -5.86 11.98
N THR A 71 1.20 -6.72 11.33
CA THR A 71 1.59 -8.04 11.83
C THR A 71 2.37 -7.92 13.15
N ILE A 72 3.32 -6.97 13.24
CA ILE A 72 4.07 -6.72 14.47
C ILE A 72 3.15 -6.22 15.57
N GLN A 73 2.23 -5.29 15.27
CA GLN A 73 1.29 -4.75 16.25
C GLN A 73 0.29 -5.82 16.72
N ALA A 74 -0.27 -6.60 15.81
CA ALA A 74 -1.13 -7.74 16.13
C ALA A 74 -0.42 -8.74 17.04
N GLY A 75 0.83 -9.09 16.73
CA GLY A 75 1.64 -9.96 17.59
C GLY A 75 1.89 -9.39 18.98
N ARG A 76 2.09 -8.07 19.10
CA ARG A 76 2.20 -7.39 20.42
C ARG A 76 0.89 -7.43 21.20
N THR A 77 -0.24 -7.24 20.53
CA THR A 77 -1.57 -7.31 21.14
C THR A 77 -1.83 -8.70 21.70
N VAL A 78 -1.56 -9.75 20.93
CA VAL A 78 -1.67 -11.13 21.40
C VAL A 78 -0.77 -11.39 22.60
N LYS A 79 0.52 -11.00 22.54
CA LYS A 79 1.44 -11.18 23.69
C LYS A 79 0.97 -10.44 24.94
N LYS A 80 0.43 -9.23 24.80
CA LYS A 80 -0.14 -8.49 25.93
C LYS A 80 -1.31 -9.24 26.55
N ALA A 81 -2.21 -9.75 25.72
CA ALA A 81 -3.35 -10.55 26.17
C ALA A 81 -2.92 -11.87 26.86
N GLU A 82 -1.88 -12.51 26.35
CA GLU A 82 -1.30 -13.70 26.99
C GLU A 82 -0.70 -13.38 28.36
N LEU A 83 0.03 -12.27 28.49
CA LEU A 83 0.58 -11.82 29.79
C LEU A 83 -0.53 -11.48 30.77
N GLU A 84 -1.60 -10.84 30.32
CA GLU A 84 -2.76 -10.53 31.13
C GLU A 84 -3.47 -11.81 31.60
N ALA A 85 -3.66 -12.77 30.71
CA ALA A 85 -4.21 -14.10 31.02
C ALA A 85 -3.33 -14.84 32.06
N GLN A 86 -2.00 -14.79 31.91
CA GLN A 86 -1.07 -15.36 32.89
C GLN A 86 -1.20 -14.70 34.27
N ASN A 87 -1.38 -13.37 34.31
CA ASN A 87 -1.59 -12.65 35.57
C ASN A 87 -2.86 -13.13 36.29
N TYR A 88 -3.97 -13.35 35.57
CA TYR A 88 -5.18 -13.94 36.13
C TYR A 88 -4.95 -15.35 36.69
N GLN A 89 -4.21 -16.20 35.95
CA GLN A 89 -3.86 -17.55 36.41
C GLN A 89 -2.97 -17.52 37.68
N ILE A 90 -2.00 -16.61 37.71
CA ILE A 90 -1.15 -16.42 38.93
C ILE A 90 -2.00 -15.98 40.11
N ALA A 91 -2.95 -15.06 39.90
CA ALA A 91 -3.89 -14.62 40.92
C ALA A 91 -4.74 -15.78 41.43
N GLY A 92 -5.32 -16.60 40.54
CA GLY A 92 -6.07 -17.81 40.87
C GLY A 92 -5.24 -18.81 41.68
N ASN A 93 -4.01 -19.09 41.25
CA ASN A 93 -3.10 -19.97 41.96
C ASN A 93 -2.73 -19.42 43.37
N THR A 94 -2.60 -18.10 43.52
CA THR A 94 -2.34 -17.44 44.80
C THR A 94 -3.52 -17.60 45.73
N LEU A 95 -4.75 -17.46 45.24
CA LEU A 95 -5.98 -17.71 46.02
C LEU A 95 -6.03 -19.15 46.52
N LEU A 96 -5.73 -20.14 45.69
CA LEU A 96 -5.66 -21.55 46.08
C LEU A 96 -4.59 -21.80 47.15
N LYS A 97 -3.40 -21.20 47.02
CA LYS A 97 -2.33 -21.30 48.01
C LYS A 97 -2.76 -20.72 49.37
N ASN A 98 -3.35 -19.53 49.35
CA ASN A 98 -3.84 -18.86 50.56
C ASN A 98 -4.97 -19.65 51.20
N MET A 99 -5.90 -20.19 50.44
CA MET A 99 -6.96 -21.07 50.96
C MET A 99 -6.39 -22.29 51.70
N ARG A 100 -5.40 -22.97 51.08
CA ARG A 100 -4.74 -24.13 51.70
C ARG A 100 -4.06 -23.76 53.00
N ALA A 101 -3.33 -22.62 53.04
CA ALA A 101 -2.68 -22.13 54.24
C ALA A 101 -3.69 -21.77 55.34
N THR A 102 -4.79 -21.10 54.98
CA THR A 102 -5.87 -20.73 55.93
C THR A 102 -6.54 -21.98 56.47
N ASN A 103 -6.88 -22.96 55.64
CA ASN A 103 -7.50 -24.19 56.08
C ASN A 103 -6.56 -25.04 56.97
N ALA A 104 -5.25 -25.06 56.66
CA ALA A 104 -4.24 -25.71 57.51
C ALA A 104 -4.13 -25.01 58.87
N SER A 105 -4.11 -23.68 58.93
CA SER A 105 -4.09 -22.88 60.14
C SER A 105 -5.36 -23.13 61.00
N MET A 106 -6.54 -23.17 60.38
CA MET A 106 -7.80 -23.50 61.08
C MET A 106 -7.76 -24.88 61.72
N ARG A 107 -7.28 -25.90 61.00
CA ARG A 107 -7.11 -27.25 61.51
C ARG A 107 -6.12 -27.31 62.68
N ALA A 108 -4.97 -26.62 62.57
CA ALA A 108 -3.97 -26.58 63.65
C ALA A 108 -4.52 -25.91 64.88
N ARG A 109 -5.26 -24.81 64.79
CA ARG A 109 -5.91 -24.13 65.93
C ARG A 109 -6.99 -24.99 66.58
N ALA A 110 -7.81 -25.69 65.81
CA ALA A 110 -8.81 -26.61 66.27
C ALA A 110 -8.17 -27.76 67.04
N ALA A 111 -7.11 -28.36 66.55
CA ALA A 111 -6.36 -29.40 67.21
C ALA A 111 -5.75 -28.89 68.53
N ALA A 112 -5.16 -27.69 68.57
CA ALA A 112 -4.58 -27.07 69.76
C ALA A 112 -5.63 -26.74 70.79
N SER A 113 -6.87 -26.44 70.44
CA SER A 113 -7.99 -26.18 71.35
C SER A 113 -8.75 -27.43 71.80
N GLY A 114 -8.30 -28.61 71.43
CA GLY A 114 -8.95 -29.88 71.76
C GLY A 114 -10.29 -30.13 71.05
N VAL A 115 -10.60 -29.33 70.03
CA VAL A 115 -11.83 -29.51 69.26
C VAL A 115 -11.58 -30.65 68.26
N ALA A 116 -12.50 -31.59 68.16
CA ALA A 116 -12.41 -32.70 67.22
C ALA A 116 -12.41 -32.14 65.75
N LEU A 117 -11.36 -32.49 65.03
CA LEU A 117 -11.22 -32.05 63.62
C LEU A 117 -12.37 -32.52 62.72
N GLY A 118 -13.13 -33.50 63.13
CA GLY A 118 -14.35 -34.00 62.48
C GLY A 118 -15.63 -33.29 62.96
N SER A 119 -15.58 -32.27 63.84
CA SER A 119 -16.79 -31.57 64.27
C SER A 119 -17.41 -30.83 63.03
N GLY A 120 -18.74 -30.96 62.89
CA GLY A 120 -19.47 -30.45 61.73
C GLY A 120 -19.29 -28.95 61.48
N SER A 121 -19.05 -28.15 62.52
CA SER A 121 -18.86 -26.69 62.44
C SER A 121 -17.52 -26.33 61.73
N ILE A 122 -16.41 -27.02 62.06
CA ILE A 122 -15.11 -26.75 61.42
C ILE A 122 -15.10 -27.19 59.98
N GLN A 123 -15.63 -28.38 59.69
CA GLN A 123 -15.74 -28.86 58.31
C GLN A 123 -16.64 -27.98 57.48
N ASN A 124 -17.72 -27.42 58.05
CA ASN A 124 -18.63 -26.53 57.34
C ASN A 124 -17.93 -25.20 56.99
N VAL A 125 -17.17 -24.60 57.91
CA VAL A 125 -16.40 -23.39 57.61
C VAL A 125 -15.31 -23.62 56.59
N ILE A 126 -14.58 -24.74 56.64
CA ILE A 126 -13.60 -25.12 55.63
C ILE A 126 -14.28 -25.33 54.27
N GLY A 127 -15.44 -26.03 54.23
CA GLY A 127 -16.21 -26.23 52.99
C GLY A 127 -16.66 -24.94 52.37
N GLN A 128 -17.23 -24.01 53.15
CA GLN A 128 -17.63 -22.68 52.64
C GLN A 128 -16.44 -21.88 52.13
N ASN A 129 -15.29 -21.91 52.84
CA ASN A 129 -14.08 -21.25 52.37
C ASN A 129 -13.56 -21.85 51.04
N VAL A 130 -13.57 -23.17 50.90
CA VAL A 130 -13.22 -23.85 49.65
C VAL A 130 -14.15 -23.45 48.53
N GLU A 131 -15.45 -23.45 48.76
CA GLU A 131 -16.46 -23.08 47.76
C GLU A 131 -16.30 -21.62 47.30
N ALA A 132 -16.11 -20.69 48.24
CA ALA A 132 -15.89 -19.29 47.89
C ALA A 132 -14.64 -19.09 47.03
N VAL A 133 -13.50 -19.67 47.45
CA VAL A 133 -12.24 -19.54 46.71
C VAL A 133 -12.32 -20.24 45.34
N MET A 134 -12.99 -21.38 45.20
CA MET A 134 -13.18 -22.05 43.94
C MET A 134 -14.01 -21.21 42.95
N ARG A 135 -15.00 -20.46 43.45
CA ARG A 135 -15.71 -19.48 42.59
C ARG A 135 -14.77 -18.37 42.08
N ASP A 136 -13.93 -17.84 42.97
CA ASP A 136 -12.97 -16.78 42.61
C ASP A 136 -11.93 -17.30 41.62
N VAL A 137 -11.45 -18.53 41.76
CA VAL A 137 -10.55 -19.19 40.82
C VAL A 137 -11.22 -19.38 39.46
N ASN A 138 -12.47 -19.86 39.43
CA ASN A 138 -13.21 -19.98 38.17
C ASN A 138 -13.40 -18.62 37.46
N ILE A 139 -13.64 -17.54 38.21
CA ILE A 139 -13.69 -16.17 37.66
C ILE A 139 -12.34 -15.77 37.10
N ALA A 140 -11.23 -16.07 37.78
CA ALA A 140 -9.89 -15.78 37.27
C ALA A 140 -9.58 -16.55 35.98
N ASP A 141 -9.98 -17.81 35.89
CA ASP A 141 -9.81 -18.63 34.68
C ASP A 141 -10.67 -18.12 33.52
N LEU A 142 -11.92 -17.72 33.79
CA LEU A 142 -12.77 -17.08 32.79
C LEU A 142 -12.18 -15.76 32.31
N ASN A 143 -11.67 -14.93 33.20
CA ASN A 143 -11.00 -13.67 32.84
C ASN A 143 -9.75 -13.93 32.00
N ALA A 144 -8.96 -14.95 32.32
CA ALA A 144 -7.80 -15.36 31.54
C ALA A 144 -8.19 -15.80 30.13
N LEU A 145 -9.25 -16.59 29.99
CA LEU A 145 -9.79 -17.00 28.68
C LEU A 145 -10.29 -15.80 27.89
N THR A 146 -11.08 -14.93 28.52
CA THR A 146 -11.62 -13.71 27.91
C THR A 146 -10.51 -12.78 27.41
N ALA A 147 -9.46 -12.55 28.21
CA ALA A 147 -8.31 -11.74 27.82
C ALA A 147 -7.64 -12.28 26.54
N ARG A 148 -7.45 -13.62 26.46
CA ARG A 148 -6.90 -14.24 25.25
C ARG A 148 -7.80 -14.06 24.05
N VAL A 149 -9.10 -14.35 24.19
CA VAL A 149 -10.07 -14.25 23.06
C VAL A 149 -10.11 -12.82 22.54
N LEU A 150 -10.27 -11.83 23.43
CA LEU A 150 -10.29 -10.42 23.02
C LEU A 150 -8.97 -10.00 22.36
N GLY A 151 -7.83 -10.45 22.87
CA GLY A 151 -6.53 -10.16 22.26
C GLY A 151 -6.37 -10.74 20.87
N PHE A 152 -6.91 -11.93 20.60
CA PHE A 152 -6.95 -12.53 19.26
C PHE A 152 -7.92 -11.81 18.33
N GLU A 153 -9.10 -11.43 18.83
CA GLU A 153 -10.10 -10.67 18.07
C GLU A 153 -9.55 -9.29 17.66
N ASP A 154 -8.95 -8.56 18.60
CA ASP A 154 -8.33 -7.26 18.33
C ASP A 154 -7.19 -7.37 17.30
N ALA A 155 -6.33 -8.37 17.43
CA ALA A 155 -5.25 -8.63 16.49
C ALA A 155 -5.78 -8.96 15.09
N SER A 156 -6.81 -9.79 15.01
CA SER A 156 -7.48 -10.16 13.75
C SER A 156 -8.16 -8.96 13.08
N ALA A 157 -8.88 -8.14 13.86
CA ALA A 157 -9.52 -6.94 13.37
C ALA A 157 -8.51 -5.92 12.83
N MET A 158 -7.35 -5.79 13.49
CA MET A 158 -6.26 -4.92 13.02
C MET A 158 -5.69 -5.40 11.69
N LEU A 159 -5.43 -6.69 11.52
CA LEU A 159 -4.94 -7.26 10.26
C LEU A 159 -5.95 -7.08 9.14
N GLN A 160 -7.22 -7.38 9.39
CA GLN A 160 -8.30 -7.21 8.42
C GLN A 160 -8.50 -5.75 8.01
N SER A 161 -8.46 -4.82 8.96
CA SER A 161 -8.54 -3.38 8.68
C SER A 161 -7.39 -2.92 7.78
N THR A 162 -6.18 -3.40 8.05
CA THR A 162 -4.99 -3.07 7.24
C THR A 162 -5.09 -3.65 5.82
N ASP A 163 -5.57 -4.88 5.68
CA ASP A 163 -5.78 -5.52 4.36
C ASP A 163 -6.79 -4.74 3.51
N ILE A 164 -7.91 -4.32 4.11
CA ILE A 164 -8.91 -3.47 3.45
C ILE A 164 -8.30 -2.14 3.01
N GLN A 165 -7.54 -1.46 3.88
CA GLN A 165 -6.90 -0.19 3.56
C GLN A 165 -5.86 -0.36 2.43
N ASN A 166 -5.06 -1.42 2.46
CA ASN A 166 -4.09 -1.75 1.43
C ASN A 166 -4.79 -2.01 0.08
N THR A 167 -5.86 -2.78 0.08
CA THR A 167 -6.65 -3.07 -1.11
C THR A 167 -7.22 -1.80 -1.73
N LEU A 168 -7.80 -0.90 -0.92
CA LEU A 168 -8.32 0.39 -1.39
C LEU A 168 -7.20 1.30 -1.92
N SER A 169 -6.06 1.33 -1.24
CA SER A 169 -4.88 2.10 -1.66
C SER A 169 -4.35 1.60 -3.01
N LEU A 170 -4.21 0.30 -3.20
CA LEU A 170 -3.78 -0.31 -4.46
C LEU A 170 -4.79 -0.08 -5.58
N TYR A 171 -6.09 -0.15 -5.30
CA TYR A 171 -7.12 0.17 -6.27
C TYR A 171 -7.05 1.63 -6.73
N SER A 172 -6.89 2.56 -5.78
CA SER A 172 -6.70 3.99 -6.05
C SER A 172 -5.45 4.24 -6.91
N ALA A 173 -4.32 3.60 -6.57
CA ALA A 173 -3.07 3.71 -7.32
C ALA A 173 -3.21 3.15 -8.76
N ARG A 174 -3.92 2.04 -8.94
CA ARG A 174 -4.22 1.48 -10.27
C ARG A 174 -5.08 2.43 -11.11
N SER A 175 -6.08 3.04 -10.49
CA SER A 175 -6.93 4.05 -11.16
C SER A 175 -6.11 5.26 -11.60
N GLN A 176 -5.24 5.80 -10.75
CA GLN A 176 -4.34 6.90 -11.09
C GLN A 176 -3.34 6.52 -12.19
N ALA A 177 -2.73 5.33 -12.10
CA ALA A 177 -1.84 4.83 -13.13
C ALA A 177 -2.55 4.70 -14.49
N GLY A 178 -3.80 4.24 -14.49
CA GLY A 178 -4.65 4.21 -15.68
C GLY A 178 -4.88 5.61 -16.30
N GLN A 179 -5.11 6.62 -15.46
CA GLN A 179 -5.25 8.00 -15.90
C GLN A 179 -3.96 8.53 -16.55
N PHE A 180 -2.80 8.25 -15.95
CA PHE A 180 -1.51 8.62 -16.56
C PHE A 180 -1.27 7.91 -17.90
N GLN A 181 -1.58 6.61 -18.01
CA GLN A 181 -1.48 5.89 -19.27
C GLN A 181 -2.39 6.48 -20.36
N TYR A 182 -3.62 6.84 -19.98
CA TYR A 182 -4.54 7.51 -20.90
C TYR A 182 -4.02 8.89 -21.32
N ALA A 183 -3.55 9.71 -20.38
CA ALA A 183 -2.96 11.01 -20.66
C ALA A 183 -1.74 10.89 -21.59
N GLY A 184 -0.86 9.92 -21.34
CA GLY A 184 0.29 9.64 -22.19
C GLY A 184 -0.10 9.25 -23.62
N SER A 185 -1.10 8.38 -23.78
CA SER A 185 -1.60 7.98 -25.10
C SER A 185 -2.24 9.15 -25.85
N THR A 186 -2.95 10.03 -25.13
CA THR A 186 -3.57 11.24 -25.70
C THR A 186 -2.51 12.25 -26.11
N ALA A 187 -1.48 12.48 -25.30
CA ALA A 187 -0.36 13.37 -25.63
C ALA A 187 0.35 12.91 -26.91
N ARG A 188 0.60 11.61 -27.04
CA ARG A 188 1.20 11.05 -28.27
C ARG A 188 0.33 11.26 -29.51
N LYS A 189 -0.99 11.01 -29.41
CA LYS A 189 -1.93 11.25 -30.51
C LYS A 189 -1.97 12.72 -30.92
N ALA A 190 -2.08 13.61 -29.93
CA ALA A 190 -2.10 15.05 -30.15
C ALA A 190 -0.81 15.54 -30.81
N GLY A 191 0.36 15.09 -30.35
CA GLY A 191 1.65 15.40 -30.99
C GLY A 191 1.75 14.91 -32.43
N GLY A 192 1.24 13.71 -32.72
CA GLY A 192 1.16 13.19 -34.10
C GLY A 192 0.27 14.03 -35.00
N MET A 193 -0.88 14.47 -34.52
CA MET A 193 -1.79 15.36 -35.29
C MET A 193 -1.18 16.73 -35.49
N LEU A 194 -0.55 17.33 -34.48
CA LEU A 194 0.16 18.60 -34.59
C LEU A 194 1.30 18.54 -35.63
N ALA A 195 2.13 17.50 -35.57
CA ALA A 195 3.21 17.27 -36.50
C ALA A 195 2.68 17.13 -37.95
N GLY A 196 1.57 16.41 -38.14
CA GLY A 196 0.90 16.32 -39.43
C GLY A 196 0.38 17.68 -39.96
N ALA A 197 -0.23 18.46 -39.10
CA ALA A 197 -0.70 19.82 -39.42
C ALA A 197 0.45 20.76 -39.81
N THR A 198 1.58 20.70 -39.10
CA THR A 198 2.79 21.49 -39.39
C THR A 198 3.36 21.13 -40.77
N LEU A 199 3.43 19.83 -41.10
CA LEU A 199 3.86 19.39 -42.42
C LEU A 199 2.90 19.83 -43.54
N ALA A 200 1.59 19.72 -43.33
CA ALA A 200 0.59 20.18 -44.28
C ALA A 200 0.70 21.70 -44.56
N ARG A 201 0.87 22.51 -43.47
CA ARG A 201 1.06 23.94 -43.59
C ARG A 201 2.35 24.29 -44.35
N GLY A 202 3.48 23.65 -44.03
CA GLY A 202 4.74 23.84 -44.71
C GLY A 202 4.65 23.47 -46.17
N GLY A 203 3.91 22.41 -46.52
CA GLY A 203 3.64 22.03 -47.91
C GLY A 203 2.84 23.08 -48.70
N VAL A 204 1.81 23.66 -48.09
CA VAL A 204 1.01 24.74 -48.71
C VAL A 204 1.84 26.01 -48.87
N GLU A 205 2.66 26.39 -47.91
CA GLU A 205 3.55 27.55 -48.00
C GLU A 205 4.59 27.37 -49.10
N ALA A 206 5.26 26.23 -49.17
CA ALA A 206 6.19 25.88 -50.25
C ALA A 206 5.54 25.94 -51.65
N TYR A 207 4.33 25.38 -51.77
CA TYR A 207 3.58 25.43 -53.03
C TYR A 207 3.24 26.86 -53.46
N LYS A 208 2.80 27.73 -52.54
CA LYS A 208 2.51 29.13 -52.82
C LYS A 208 3.75 29.91 -53.31
N ILE A 209 4.91 29.68 -52.67
CA ILE A 209 6.17 30.34 -53.04
C ILE A 209 6.55 29.92 -54.46
N ILE A 210 6.54 28.62 -54.79
CA ILE A 210 6.90 28.09 -56.10
C ILE A 210 5.92 28.59 -57.18
N SER A 211 4.61 28.67 -56.88
CA SER A 211 3.59 29.09 -57.82
C SER A 211 3.56 30.61 -58.06
N SER A 212 4.08 31.43 -57.15
CA SER A 212 4.14 32.89 -57.30
C SER A 212 5.27 33.36 -58.19
N GLU A 213 6.34 32.60 -58.35
CA GLU A 213 7.46 32.95 -59.24
C GLU A 213 7.25 32.51 -60.69
N GLY A 214 6.22 31.72 -60.98
CA GLY A 214 5.89 31.26 -62.34
C GLY A 214 4.99 32.21 -63.13
N LYS A 215 4.73 33.41 -62.57
CA LYS A 215 4.01 34.48 -63.29
C LYS A 215 4.95 35.66 -63.55
#